data_39cb7903dc773d7a73256b414b2b900d
#
_entry.id   39cb7903dc773d7a73256b414b2b900d
#
_cell.length_a   1.000
_cell.length_b   1.000
_cell.length_c   1.000
_cell.angle_alpha   90.00
_cell.angle_beta   90.00
_cell.angle_gamma   90.00
#
_symmetry.space_group_name_H-M   'P 1'
#
loop_
_entity.id
_entity.type
_entity.pdbx_description
1 polymer ?
#
loop_
_entity_poly.entity_id
_entity_poly.type
_entity_poly.pdbx_seq_one_letter_code
_entity_poly.pdbx_strand_id
1 'polypeptide(L)'
;SSPFGGGGSWPDGRYVKSGDSVALINDPLSNADAKASEWISKDFFKVEKPKAVAVKHAVETNSFALSRESDAGEWKLEGATAEEKLDTAKVGGFNSVLSYPSFNDLILDKKPEELGLDKPTVATVTTSEGFKYTLNIGKADGENYPLTLAVAGEFKREREPGKDEKPEDKDKLDKEFKEKLAKLDEKLKSEQALGKWTYQVSKWTVDQ
;
A
#
# COMPACT_ATOMS: atom_id res chain seq x y z
N SER A 1 7.30 -46.41 -44.22
CA SER A 1 7.56 -46.38 -42.78
C SER A 1 8.80 -45.56 -42.51
N SER A 2 8.57 -44.29 -42.17
CA SER A 2 9.61 -43.37 -41.66
C SER A 2 9.74 -43.53 -40.15
N PRO A 3 10.95 -43.65 -39.61
CA PRO A 3 11.18 -43.88 -38.18
C PRO A 3 11.33 -42.59 -37.35
N PHE A 4 10.78 -41.48 -37.82
CA PHE A 4 10.80 -40.22 -37.07
C PHE A 4 9.39 -39.66 -36.91
N GLY A 5 8.55 -40.37 -36.17
CA GLY A 5 7.21 -39.94 -35.76
C GLY A 5 7.15 -39.54 -34.31
N GLY A 6 7.90 -38.50 -33.95
CA GLY A 6 7.75 -37.79 -32.67
C GLY A 6 6.92 -36.52 -32.86
N GLY A 7 5.72 -36.66 -33.40
CA GLY A 7 4.76 -35.55 -33.45
C GLY A 7 4.14 -35.32 -32.09
N GLY A 8 4.74 -34.50 -31.28
CA GLY A 8 4.00 -33.85 -30.18
C GLY A 8 2.87 -33.05 -30.79
N SER A 9 1.64 -33.58 -30.71
CA SER A 9 0.45 -32.85 -31.08
C SER A 9 0.34 -31.66 -30.15
N TRP A 10 0.64 -30.48 -30.65
CA TRP A 10 0.28 -29.25 -29.98
C TRP A 10 -1.25 -29.21 -29.92
N PRO A 11 -1.84 -28.89 -28.80
CA PRO A 11 -3.29 -28.79 -28.70
C PRO A 11 -3.79 -27.75 -29.72
N ASP A 12 -4.75 -28.13 -30.55
CA ASP A 12 -5.32 -27.31 -31.63
C ASP A 12 -6.13 -26.12 -31.13
N GLY A 13 -6.18 -25.89 -29.78
CA GLY A 13 -6.87 -24.82 -29.14
C GLY A 13 -7.40 -25.21 -27.77
N ARG A 14 -8.11 -24.26 -27.12
CA ARG A 14 -8.79 -24.47 -25.83
C ARG A 14 -10.26 -24.17 -25.93
N TYR A 15 -11.08 -24.95 -25.23
CA TYR A 15 -12.48 -24.65 -25.06
C TYR A 15 -12.65 -23.58 -24.00
N VAL A 16 -13.28 -22.47 -24.36
CA VAL A 16 -13.62 -21.37 -23.44
C VAL A 16 -15.12 -21.34 -23.27
N LYS A 17 -15.58 -21.32 -22.01
CA LYS A 17 -16.99 -21.18 -21.65
C LYS A 17 -17.23 -19.76 -21.16
N SER A 18 -18.19 -19.06 -21.77
CA SER A 18 -18.70 -17.77 -21.32
C SER A 18 -20.23 -17.87 -21.22
N GLY A 19 -20.76 -17.83 -19.99
CA GLY A 19 -22.16 -18.13 -19.75
C GLY A 19 -22.54 -19.54 -20.20
N ASP A 20 -23.54 -19.65 -21.07
CA ASP A 20 -24.00 -20.93 -21.65
C ASP A 20 -23.32 -21.28 -22.99
N SER A 21 -22.46 -20.43 -23.49
CA SER A 21 -21.77 -20.63 -24.76
C SER A 21 -20.39 -21.24 -24.55
N VAL A 22 -20.05 -22.24 -25.38
CA VAL A 22 -18.72 -22.86 -25.44
C VAL A 22 -18.14 -22.64 -26.81
N ALA A 23 -16.94 -22.06 -26.89
CA ALA A 23 -16.21 -21.84 -28.14
C ALA A 23 -14.84 -22.50 -28.08
N LEU A 24 -14.38 -23.07 -29.21
CA LEU A 24 -13.01 -23.48 -29.38
C LEU A 24 -12.20 -22.29 -29.89
N ILE A 25 -11.16 -21.90 -29.16
CA ILE A 25 -10.22 -20.85 -29.56
C ILE A 25 -8.94 -21.51 -30.00
N ASN A 26 -8.48 -21.23 -31.22
CA ASN A 26 -7.25 -21.77 -31.79
C ASN A 26 -5.97 -21.13 -31.20
N ASP A 27 -6.13 -20.27 -30.19
CA ASP A 27 -5.02 -19.74 -29.43
C ASP A 27 -4.78 -20.66 -28.22
N PRO A 28 -3.56 -21.16 -27.98
CA PRO A 28 -3.25 -21.98 -26.82
C PRO A 28 -3.40 -21.21 -25.49
N LEU A 29 -3.66 -19.89 -25.55
CA LEU A 29 -3.78 -19.02 -24.39
C LEU A 29 -2.64 -19.23 -23.39
N SER A 30 -1.43 -19.44 -23.92
CA SER A 30 -0.24 -19.70 -23.10
C SER A 30 0.08 -18.54 -22.13
N ASN A 31 -0.44 -17.34 -22.43
CA ASN A 31 -0.33 -16.16 -21.60
C ASN A 31 -1.52 -15.97 -20.64
N ALA A 32 -2.55 -16.84 -20.75
CA ALA A 32 -3.70 -16.84 -19.84
C ALA A 32 -3.49 -17.89 -18.75
N ASP A 33 -2.54 -17.65 -17.86
CA ASP A 33 -2.38 -18.49 -16.68
C ASP A 33 -3.57 -18.28 -15.74
N ALA A 34 -4.07 -19.35 -15.15
CA ALA A 34 -5.20 -19.29 -14.20
C ALA A 34 -4.83 -18.69 -12.83
N LYS A 35 -3.62 -18.20 -12.68
CA LYS A 35 -3.19 -17.56 -11.44
C LYS A 35 -3.87 -16.21 -11.29
N ALA A 36 -4.71 -16.06 -10.27
CA ALA A 36 -5.41 -14.83 -9.96
C ALA A 36 -4.45 -13.63 -9.83
N SER A 37 -3.25 -13.85 -9.32
CA SER A 37 -2.20 -12.84 -9.14
C SER A 37 -1.75 -12.16 -10.44
N GLU A 38 -1.93 -12.81 -11.61
CA GLU A 38 -1.57 -12.22 -12.91
C GLU A 38 -2.68 -11.33 -13.50
N TRP A 39 -3.89 -11.45 -12.98
CA TRP A 39 -5.08 -10.71 -13.45
C TRP A 39 -5.49 -9.58 -12.51
N ILE A 40 -4.85 -9.47 -11.36
CA ILE A 40 -5.14 -8.44 -10.36
C ILE A 40 -4.33 -7.19 -10.71
N SER A 41 -4.99 -6.01 -10.70
CA SER A 41 -4.26 -4.74 -10.75
C SER A 41 -3.26 -4.69 -9.61
N LYS A 42 -2.01 -4.37 -9.93
CA LYS A 42 -0.93 -4.21 -8.96
C LYS A 42 -0.86 -2.80 -8.37
N ASP A 43 -1.84 -1.95 -8.70
CA ASP A 43 -1.95 -0.64 -8.09
C ASP A 43 -2.12 -0.80 -6.59
N PHE A 44 -1.26 -0.14 -5.83
CA PHE A 44 -1.28 -0.21 -4.38
C PHE A 44 -1.23 1.20 -3.80
N PHE A 45 -1.32 1.34 -2.50
CA PHE A 45 -1.24 2.63 -1.86
C PHE A 45 0.18 3.22 -1.94
N LYS A 46 0.29 4.52 -1.72
CA LYS A 46 1.57 5.22 -1.72
C LYS A 46 1.59 6.26 -0.60
N VAL A 47 2.53 6.11 0.32
CA VAL A 47 2.77 7.11 1.35
C VAL A 47 3.67 8.21 0.79
N GLU A 48 3.21 9.44 0.86
CA GLU A 48 3.94 10.63 0.45
C GLU A 48 4.06 11.58 1.63
N LYS A 49 5.25 12.14 1.85
CA LYS A 49 5.55 13.08 2.94
C LYS A 49 5.15 12.56 4.33
N PRO A 50 5.68 11.41 4.77
CA PRO A 50 5.39 10.88 6.09
C PRO A 50 5.81 11.89 7.16
N LYS A 51 4.95 12.15 8.14
CA LYS A 51 5.16 13.10 9.24
C LYS A 51 5.25 12.41 10.59
N ALA A 52 4.50 11.33 10.76
CA ALA A 52 4.57 10.50 11.96
C ALA A 52 4.44 9.03 11.59
N VAL A 53 5.19 8.19 12.30
CA VAL A 53 5.17 6.73 12.18
C VAL A 53 5.07 6.13 13.58
N ALA A 54 4.11 5.26 13.78
CA ALA A 54 3.97 4.52 15.03
C ALA A 54 3.81 3.03 14.74
N VAL A 55 4.53 2.20 15.45
CA VAL A 55 4.42 0.75 15.36
C VAL A 55 4.07 0.22 16.75
N LYS A 56 2.95 -0.49 16.81
CA LYS A 56 2.48 -1.17 18.02
C LYS A 56 2.55 -2.68 17.82
N HIS A 57 3.38 -3.33 18.60
CA HIS A 57 3.47 -4.78 18.66
C HIS A 57 2.55 -5.33 19.76
N ALA A 58 2.20 -6.61 19.67
CA ALA A 58 1.48 -7.32 20.73
C ALA A 58 2.28 -7.28 22.05
N VAL A 59 3.61 -7.22 21.97
CA VAL A 59 4.50 -6.98 23.13
C VAL A 59 4.85 -5.50 23.13
N GLU A 60 4.38 -4.79 24.13
CA GLU A 60 4.41 -3.31 24.23
C GLU A 60 5.84 -2.74 24.21
N THR A 61 6.82 -3.49 24.76
CA THR A 61 8.24 -3.08 24.81
C THR A 61 8.90 -2.90 23.44
N ASN A 62 8.32 -3.46 22.38
CA ASN A 62 8.83 -3.33 21.01
C ASN A 62 8.09 -2.25 20.22
N SER A 63 7.18 -1.53 20.89
CA SER A 63 6.40 -0.48 20.24
C SER A 63 7.15 0.86 20.28
N PHE A 64 7.03 1.64 19.23
CA PHE A 64 7.66 2.96 19.15
C PHE A 64 6.78 3.94 18.35
N ALA A 65 7.03 5.23 18.55
CA ALA A 65 6.44 6.28 17.74
C ALA A 65 7.49 7.35 17.44
N LEU A 66 7.52 7.76 16.17
CA LEU A 66 8.40 8.79 15.65
C LEU A 66 7.56 9.89 15.02
N SER A 67 7.98 11.14 15.19
CA SER A 67 7.35 12.26 14.49
C SER A 67 8.38 13.32 14.10
N ARG A 68 8.00 14.19 13.17
CA ARG A 68 8.77 15.37 12.77
C ARG A 68 7.86 16.56 12.54
N GLU A 69 8.40 17.75 12.73
CA GLU A 69 7.61 18.99 12.63
C GLU A 69 7.28 19.37 11.18
N SER A 70 8.16 19.08 10.25
CA SER A 70 8.01 19.37 8.82
C SER A 70 8.63 18.27 7.95
N ASP A 71 8.37 18.30 6.65
CA ASP A 71 8.90 17.31 5.69
C ASP A 71 10.43 17.28 5.61
N ALA A 72 11.08 18.39 5.92
CA ALA A 72 12.53 18.51 6.02
C ALA A 72 13.06 18.43 7.48
N GLY A 73 12.16 18.25 8.46
CA GLY A 73 12.50 18.20 9.88
C GLY A 73 13.14 16.86 10.27
N GLU A 74 13.89 16.90 11.34
CA GLU A 74 14.49 15.71 11.94
C GLU A 74 13.42 14.87 12.65
N TRP A 75 13.56 13.55 12.57
CA TRP A 75 12.72 12.62 13.30
C TRP A 75 13.04 12.65 14.79
N LYS A 76 11.99 12.63 15.62
CA LYS A 76 12.07 12.59 17.06
C LYS A 76 11.32 11.36 17.58
N LEU A 77 11.88 10.66 18.56
CA LEU A 77 11.21 9.57 19.24
C LEU A 77 10.24 10.15 20.26
N GLU A 78 8.97 9.76 20.18
CA GLU A 78 7.97 10.19 21.13
C GLU A 78 8.17 9.48 22.47
N GLY A 79 8.13 10.24 23.56
CA GLY A 79 8.33 9.71 24.91
C GLY A 79 9.78 9.35 25.26
N ALA A 80 10.75 9.70 24.39
CA ALA A 80 12.17 9.47 24.68
C ALA A 80 12.63 10.18 25.94
N THR A 81 13.45 9.48 26.72
CA THR A 81 14.20 10.07 27.86
C THR A 81 15.41 10.84 27.35
N ALA A 82 15.99 11.70 28.21
CA ALA A 82 17.18 12.48 27.85
C ALA A 82 18.43 11.61 27.49
N GLU A 83 18.44 10.35 27.90
CA GLU A 83 19.52 9.41 27.65
C GLU A 83 19.35 8.62 26.33
N GLU A 84 18.12 8.55 25.80
CA GLU A 84 17.81 7.85 24.56
C GLU A 84 18.16 8.73 23.35
N LYS A 85 19.02 8.21 22.50
CA LYS A 85 19.42 8.87 21.24
C LYS A 85 18.93 8.06 20.06
N LEU A 86 18.26 8.74 19.14
CA LEU A 86 17.91 8.14 17.85
C LEU A 86 19.17 7.90 17.01
N ASP A 87 19.25 6.73 16.38
CA ASP A 87 20.21 6.48 15.33
C ASP A 87 19.74 7.17 14.05
N THR A 88 20.31 8.33 13.76
CA THR A 88 19.94 9.18 12.63
C THR A 88 20.10 8.47 11.27
N ALA A 89 21.01 7.51 11.17
CA ALA A 89 21.19 6.72 9.95
C ALA A 89 20.01 5.78 9.71
N LYS A 90 19.48 5.18 10.76
CA LYS A 90 18.30 4.30 10.67
C LYS A 90 17.00 5.07 10.43
N VAL A 91 16.79 6.17 11.14
CA VAL A 91 15.55 6.95 11.00
C VAL A 91 15.46 7.68 9.67
N GLY A 92 16.55 7.86 8.94
CA GLY A 92 16.54 8.40 7.58
C GLY A 92 15.66 7.61 6.62
N GLY A 93 15.53 6.30 6.81
CA GLY A 93 14.65 5.42 6.03
C GLY A 93 13.18 5.80 6.10
N PHE A 94 12.72 6.37 7.22
CA PHE A 94 11.32 6.79 7.37
C PHE A 94 10.91 7.95 6.45
N ASN A 95 11.85 8.66 5.84
CA ASN A 95 11.52 9.68 4.84
C ASN A 95 10.82 9.11 3.60
N SER A 96 11.08 7.85 3.30
CA SER A 96 10.54 7.14 2.15
C SER A 96 9.81 5.85 2.51
N VAL A 97 9.46 5.67 3.79
CA VAL A 97 8.73 4.49 4.24
C VAL A 97 7.42 4.35 3.45
N LEU A 98 7.19 3.16 2.91
CA LEU A 98 6.00 2.84 2.10
C LEU A 98 5.76 3.80 0.91
N SER A 99 6.82 4.38 0.34
CA SER A 99 6.70 5.19 -0.87
C SER A 99 6.36 4.36 -2.11
N TYR A 100 6.79 3.11 -2.15
CA TYR A 100 6.54 2.16 -3.24
C TYR A 100 6.26 0.75 -2.70
N PRO A 101 5.25 0.57 -1.84
CA PRO A 101 4.90 -0.76 -1.35
C PRO A 101 4.33 -1.60 -2.49
N SER A 102 4.54 -2.89 -2.41
CA SER A 102 3.99 -3.85 -3.36
C SER A 102 3.40 -5.05 -2.63
N PHE A 103 2.49 -5.74 -3.28
CA PHE A 103 1.95 -7.00 -2.80
C PHE A 103 2.16 -8.11 -3.84
N ASN A 104 2.27 -9.33 -3.35
CA ASN A 104 2.47 -10.50 -4.19
C ASN A 104 1.14 -11.08 -4.68
N ASP A 105 0.19 -11.23 -3.75
CA ASP A 105 -1.11 -11.83 -4.02
C ASP A 105 -2.19 -11.34 -3.03
N LEU A 106 -3.44 -11.76 -3.25
CA LEU A 106 -4.55 -11.59 -2.32
C LEU A 106 -4.80 -12.90 -1.56
N ILE A 107 -5.18 -12.78 -0.29
CA ILE A 107 -5.59 -13.91 0.54
C ILE A 107 -7.12 -13.86 0.65
N LEU A 108 -7.81 -14.81 0.01
CA LEU A 108 -9.27 -14.79 -0.11
C LEU A 108 -9.98 -15.76 0.84
N ASP A 109 -9.35 -16.88 1.16
CA ASP A 109 -10.03 -18.05 1.78
C ASP A 109 -9.54 -18.36 3.20
N LYS A 110 -8.84 -17.43 3.85
CA LYS A 110 -8.35 -17.62 5.24
C LYS A 110 -9.03 -16.65 6.19
N LYS A 111 -9.31 -17.11 7.41
CA LYS A 111 -9.86 -16.26 8.48
C LYS A 111 -8.76 -15.39 9.11
N PRO A 112 -9.12 -14.23 9.68
CA PRO A 112 -8.15 -13.35 10.34
C PRO A 112 -7.32 -14.04 11.43
N GLU A 113 -7.90 -14.95 12.19
CA GLU A 113 -7.22 -15.70 13.26
C GLU A 113 -6.13 -16.63 12.73
N GLU A 114 -6.36 -17.24 11.56
CA GLU A 114 -5.38 -18.12 10.91
C GLU A 114 -4.19 -17.34 10.39
N LEU A 115 -4.39 -16.06 10.12
CA LEU A 115 -3.39 -15.11 9.62
C LEU A 115 -2.71 -14.32 10.76
N GLY A 116 -3.14 -14.48 12.01
CA GLY A 116 -2.66 -13.69 13.15
C GLY A 116 -3.10 -12.22 13.08
N LEU A 117 -4.17 -11.91 12.33
CA LEU A 117 -4.76 -10.59 12.23
C LEU A 117 -5.76 -10.29 13.36
N ASP A 118 -6.01 -11.23 14.27
CA ASP A 118 -6.72 -11.05 15.54
C ASP A 118 -5.87 -10.29 16.57
N LYS A 119 -4.54 -10.41 16.48
CA LYS A 119 -3.54 -9.70 17.30
C LYS A 119 -2.39 -9.17 16.43
N PRO A 120 -2.66 -8.29 15.50
CA PRO A 120 -1.67 -7.86 14.53
C PRO A 120 -0.62 -6.95 15.16
N THR A 121 0.53 -6.85 14.49
CA THR A 121 1.36 -5.66 14.61
C THR A 121 0.68 -4.53 13.84
N VAL A 122 0.46 -3.40 14.49
CA VAL A 122 -0.22 -2.26 13.88
C VAL A 122 0.80 -1.17 13.58
N ALA A 123 1.03 -0.90 12.30
CA ALA A 123 1.80 0.25 11.87
C ALA A 123 0.87 1.38 11.42
N THR A 124 1.11 2.58 11.90
CA THR A 124 0.35 3.78 11.52
C THR A 124 1.31 4.81 10.95
N VAL A 125 1.00 5.32 9.76
CA VAL A 125 1.76 6.41 9.13
C VAL A 125 0.83 7.58 8.89
N THR A 126 1.19 8.75 9.41
CA THR A 126 0.48 10.01 9.15
C THR A 126 1.34 10.90 8.27
N THR A 127 0.74 11.54 7.28
CA THR A 127 1.45 12.41 6.34
C THR A 127 1.18 13.88 6.62
N SER A 128 2.05 14.76 6.16
CA SER A 128 1.85 16.22 6.27
C SER A 128 0.67 16.73 5.43
N GLU A 129 0.22 15.96 4.44
CA GLU A 129 -0.97 16.27 3.64
C GLU A 129 -2.29 15.84 4.28
N GLY A 130 -2.24 15.13 5.44
CA GLY A 130 -3.42 14.75 6.20
C GLY A 130 -3.91 13.34 5.95
N PHE A 131 -3.15 12.48 5.25
CA PHE A 131 -3.44 11.05 5.17
C PHE A 131 -3.01 10.32 6.45
N LYS A 132 -3.79 9.33 6.83
CA LYS A 132 -3.46 8.36 7.88
C LYS A 132 -3.64 6.96 7.33
N TYR A 133 -2.54 6.23 7.24
CA TYR A 133 -2.49 4.83 6.85
C TYR A 133 -2.40 3.96 8.10
N THR A 134 -3.25 2.98 8.22
CA THR A 134 -3.20 1.98 9.29
C THR A 134 -3.03 0.61 8.65
N LEU A 135 -1.94 -0.05 8.97
CA LEU A 135 -1.54 -1.34 8.44
C LEU A 135 -1.62 -2.36 9.58
N ASN A 136 -2.45 -3.39 9.43
CA ASN A 136 -2.45 -4.51 10.36
C ASN A 136 -1.66 -5.65 9.72
N ILE A 137 -0.56 -6.01 10.33
CA ILE A 137 0.38 -7.02 9.87
C ILE A 137 0.21 -8.26 10.73
N GLY A 138 -0.15 -9.36 10.10
CA GLY A 138 -0.35 -10.63 10.79
C GLY A 138 0.92 -11.45 10.94
N LYS A 139 0.76 -12.74 11.16
CA LYS A 139 1.87 -13.66 11.39
C LYS A 139 2.57 -14.00 10.08
N ALA A 140 3.90 -14.03 10.11
CA ALA A 140 4.71 -14.45 8.96
C ALA A 140 4.36 -15.87 8.49
N ASP A 141 4.28 -16.04 7.18
CA ASP A 141 4.18 -17.31 6.49
C ASP A 141 5.33 -17.38 5.46
N GLY A 142 6.42 -18.03 5.86
CA GLY A 142 7.68 -18.01 5.12
C GLY A 142 8.26 -16.61 4.98
N GLU A 143 8.46 -16.17 3.75
CA GLU A 143 8.98 -14.83 3.40
C GLU A 143 7.88 -13.78 3.17
N ASN A 144 6.63 -14.09 3.58
CA ASN A 144 5.49 -13.22 3.37
C ASN A 144 4.74 -12.94 4.67
N TYR A 145 4.03 -11.82 4.66
CA TYR A 145 3.11 -11.42 5.73
C TYR A 145 1.72 -11.16 5.16
N PRO A 146 0.66 -11.57 5.86
CA PRO A 146 -0.67 -11.06 5.60
C PRO A 146 -0.79 -9.62 6.12
N LEU A 147 -1.39 -8.76 5.31
CA LEU A 147 -1.55 -7.34 5.60
C LEU A 147 -2.95 -6.87 5.23
N THR A 148 -3.58 -6.12 6.13
CA THR A 148 -4.75 -5.31 5.81
C THR A 148 -4.44 -3.83 5.94
N LEU A 149 -5.15 -3.01 5.15
CA LEU A 149 -4.94 -1.58 5.05
C LEU A 149 -6.23 -0.83 5.37
N ALA A 150 -6.11 0.24 6.16
CA ALA A 150 -7.15 1.26 6.26
C ALA A 150 -6.55 2.64 6.00
N VAL A 151 -7.24 3.45 5.19
CA VAL A 151 -6.79 4.80 4.84
C VAL A 151 -7.85 5.81 5.26
N ALA A 152 -7.44 6.81 6.01
CA ALA A 152 -8.25 7.96 6.36
C ALA A 152 -7.56 9.24 5.86
N GLY A 153 -8.34 10.30 5.67
CA GLY A 153 -7.82 11.60 5.26
C GLY A 153 -8.55 12.73 5.95
N GLU A 154 -7.79 13.65 6.51
CA GLU A 154 -8.29 14.90 7.07
C GLU A 154 -7.60 16.06 6.37
N PHE A 155 -8.30 16.67 5.40
CA PHE A 155 -7.75 17.75 4.58
C PHE A 155 -8.37 19.09 4.98
N LYS A 156 -7.53 20.12 5.04
CA LYS A 156 -8.06 21.50 5.15
C LYS A 156 -8.92 21.79 3.94
N ARG A 157 -10.17 22.17 4.15
CA ARG A 157 -11.15 22.47 3.09
C ARG A 157 -11.11 23.91 2.63
N GLU A 158 -10.52 24.77 3.44
CA GLU A 158 -10.37 26.19 3.16
C GLU A 158 -8.89 26.56 3.08
N ARG A 159 -8.54 27.39 2.12
CA ARG A 159 -7.21 27.93 1.98
C ARG A 159 -7.01 29.11 2.94
N GLU A 160 -5.91 29.10 3.65
CA GLU A 160 -5.46 30.26 4.40
C GLU A 160 -4.61 31.14 3.47
N PRO A 161 -4.99 32.42 3.25
CA PRO A 161 -4.16 33.34 2.45
C PRO A 161 -2.78 33.52 3.09
N GLY A 162 -1.75 33.55 2.25
CA GLY A 162 -0.39 33.87 2.71
C GLY A 162 -0.27 35.30 3.22
N LYS A 163 0.65 35.57 4.16
CA LYS A 163 0.85 36.90 4.73
C LYS A 163 1.20 37.98 3.68
N ASP A 164 1.88 37.57 2.63
CA ASP A 164 2.35 38.46 1.55
C ASP A 164 1.60 38.22 0.23
N GLU A 165 0.41 37.59 0.29
CA GLU A 165 -0.40 37.28 -0.90
C GLU A 165 -0.97 38.56 -1.52
N LYS A 166 -0.72 38.74 -2.79
CA LYS A 166 -1.25 39.87 -3.55
C LYS A 166 -2.70 39.58 -3.95
N PRO A 167 -3.58 40.61 -3.97
CA PRO A 167 -4.97 40.46 -4.38
C PRO A 167 -5.13 39.84 -5.79
N GLU A 168 -4.21 40.17 -6.69
CA GLU A 168 -4.18 39.68 -8.08
C GLU A 168 -3.87 38.18 -8.20
N ASP A 169 -3.19 37.57 -7.21
CA ASP A 169 -2.84 36.16 -7.19
C ASP A 169 -3.93 35.27 -6.55
N LYS A 170 -4.89 35.88 -5.86
CA LYS A 170 -5.90 35.20 -5.06
C LYS A 170 -6.65 34.13 -5.87
N ASP A 171 -7.23 34.51 -7.00
CA ASP A 171 -8.07 33.61 -7.79
C ASP A 171 -7.27 32.42 -8.33
N LYS A 172 -6.01 32.66 -8.71
CA LYS A 172 -5.10 31.60 -9.17
C LYS A 172 -4.80 30.63 -8.04
N LEU A 173 -4.42 31.13 -6.87
CA LEU A 173 -4.07 30.32 -5.71
C LEU A 173 -5.28 29.55 -5.17
N ASP A 174 -6.47 30.16 -5.20
CA ASP A 174 -7.71 29.49 -4.82
C ASP A 174 -8.05 28.33 -5.79
N LYS A 175 -7.80 28.51 -7.07
CA LYS A 175 -7.97 27.47 -8.09
C LYS A 175 -6.99 26.33 -7.88
N GLU A 176 -5.71 26.62 -7.71
CA GLU A 176 -4.65 25.63 -7.45
C GLU A 176 -4.94 24.81 -6.18
N PHE A 177 -5.43 25.48 -5.12
CA PHE A 177 -5.84 24.81 -3.89
C PHE A 177 -7.00 23.84 -4.11
N LYS A 178 -8.04 24.26 -4.85
CA LYS A 178 -9.18 23.40 -5.17
C LYS A 178 -8.78 22.20 -6.01
N GLU A 179 -7.90 22.40 -7.01
CA GLU A 179 -7.38 21.31 -7.84
C GLU A 179 -6.55 20.32 -7.01
N LYS A 180 -5.70 20.82 -6.10
CA LYS A 180 -4.94 19.98 -5.18
C LYS A 180 -5.88 19.18 -4.28
N LEU A 181 -6.89 19.82 -3.71
CA LEU A 181 -7.85 19.17 -2.82
C LEU A 181 -8.62 18.06 -3.55
N ALA A 182 -9.05 18.31 -4.78
CA ALA A 182 -9.73 17.30 -5.60
C ALA A 182 -8.84 16.06 -5.85
N LYS A 183 -7.54 16.26 -6.12
CA LYS A 183 -6.57 15.15 -6.26
C LYS A 183 -6.38 14.37 -4.98
N LEU A 184 -6.35 15.03 -3.82
CA LEU A 184 -6.26 14.37 -2.51
C LEU A 184 -7.51 13.54 -2.22
N ASP A 185 -8.71 14.06 -2.53
CA ASP A 185 -9.97 13.34 -2.36
C ASP A 185 -10.05 12.11 -3.30
N GLU A 186 -9.60 12.24 -4.54
CA GLU A 186 -9.54 11.13 -5.49
C GLU A 186 -8.58 10.04 -5.02
N LYS A 187 -7.36 10.42 -4.60
CA LYS A 187 -6.38 9.51 -4.02
C LYS A 187 -6.95 8.80 -2.79
N LEU A 188 -7.57 9.53 -1.87
CA LEU A 188 -8.19 8.96 -0.67
C LEU A 188 -9.23 7.90 -1.05
N LYS A 189 -10.13 8.22 -1.97
CA LYS A 189 -11.18 7.31 -2.43
C LYS A 189 -10.61 6.04 -3.06
N SER A 190 -9.59 6.16 -3.91
CA SER A 190 -8.95 5.02 -4.56
C SER A 190 -8.23 4.12 -3.56
N GLU A 191 -7.49 4.70 -2.62
CA GLU A 191 -6.75 3.94 -1.61
C GLU A 191 -7.66 3.34 -0.52
N GLN A 192 -8.76 4.00 -0.17
CA GLN A 192 -9.79 3.41 0.71
C GLN A 192 -10.41 2.15 0.12
N ALA A 193 -10.55 2.08 -1.19
CA ALA A 193 -11.08 0.89 -1.87
C ALA A 193 -10.19 -0.35 -1.69
N LEU A 194 -8.90 -0.17 -1.40
CA LEU A 194 -7.96 -1.25 -1.10
C LEU A 194 -8.24 -1.91 0.25
N GLY A 195 -8.89 -1.21 1.18
CA GLY A 195 -9.14 -1.67 2.55
C GLY A 195 -10.05 -2.90 2.70
N LYS A 196 -10.69 -3.36 1.62
CA LYS A 196 -11.57 -4.55 1.60
C LYS A 196 -10.82 -5.87 1.39
N TRP A 197 -9.54 -5.83 1.14
CA TRP A 197 -8.76 -7.02 0.81
C TRP A 197 -7.71 -7.33 1.87
N THR A 198 -7.35 -8.60 1.97
CA THR A 198 -6.17 -9.04 2.70
C THR A 198 -5.08 -9.37 1.68
N TYR A 199 -3.94 -8.72 1.84
CA TYR A 199 -2.80 -8.81 0.92
C TYR A 199 -1.75 -9.76 1.46
N GLN A 200 -1.07 -10.44 0.55
CA GLN A 200 0.20 -11.10 0.84
C GLN A 200 1.32 -10.17 0.41
N VAL A 201 2.10 -9.68 1.37
CA VAL A 201 3.25 -8.80 1.12
C VAL A 201 4.55 -9.49 1.45
N SER A 202 5.63 -9.12 0.77
CA SER A 202 6.95 -9.66 1.07
C SER A 202 7.47 -9.15 2.40
N LYS A 203 8.33 -9.93 3.05
CA LYS A 203 9.07 -9.54 4.25
C LYS A 203 9.81 -8.23 4.04
N TRP A 204 10.40 -8.01 2.87
CA TRP A 204 11.08 -6.75 2.55
C TRP A 204 10.16 -5.53 2.66
N THR A 205 8.89 -5.64 2.32
CA THR A 205 7.92 -4.53 2.45
C THR A 205 7.61 -4.18 3.91
N VAL A 206 7.70 -5.17 4.80
CA VAL A 206 7.36 -5.03 6.23
C VAL A 206 8.58 -4.60 7.07
N ASP A 207 9.76 -5.07 6.72
CA ASP A 207 11.00 -4.87 7.50
C ASP A 207 11.72 -3.54 7.13
N GLN A 208 11.11 -2.66 6.30
CA GLN A 208 11.61 -1.31 6.01
C GLN A 208 11.58 -0.39 7.25
#